data_6f098727ea99b11f0ac5b697fa1fabd1
#
_entry.id   6f098727ea99b11f0ac5b697fa1fabd1
#
_cell.length_a   1.000
_cell.length_b   1.000
_cell.length_c   1.000
_cell.angle_alpha   90.00
_cell.angle_beta   90.00
_cell.angle_gamma   90.00
#
_symmetry.space_group_name_H-M   'P 1'
#
loop_
_entity.id
_entity.type
_entity.pdbx_description
1 polymer ?
#
loop_
_entity_poly.entity_id
_entity_poly.type
_entity_poly.pdbx_seq_one_letter_code
_entity_poly.pdbx_strand_id
1 'polypeptide(L)'
;MTTNQAIQYKDSMKVPEPTLRRLPWYLSNVKLLKQRGERYVSSTQISKEINIDASQIAKDLSYVNISGRTRVGYEVDTLIAVSEHFLGFTDIHKAF
;
A
#
# COMPACT_ATOMS: atom_id res chain seq x y z
N MET A 1 -0.35 -5.23 30.15
CA MET A 1 0.09 -6.08 29.79
C MET A 1 0.76 -6.17 28.54
N THR A 2 1.75 -6.86 28.46
CA THR A 2 2.49 -7.05 27.26
C THR A 2 1.63 -7.54 26.14
N THR A 3 0.52 -8.08 26.50
CA THR A 3 -0.38 -8.61 25.51
C THR A 3 -0.80 -7.59 24.48
N ASN A 4 -1.05 -6.36 24.92
CA ASN A 4 -1.50 -5.34 24.00
C ASN A 4 -0.45 -4.99 22.99
N GLN A 5 0.78 -4.91 23.43
CA GLN A 5 1.85 -4.60 22.50
C GLN A 5 2.08 -5.71 21.51
N ALA A 6 1.96 -6.93 21.99
CA ALA A 6 2.11 -8.05 21.11
C ALA A 6 1.03 -8.03 20.05
N ILE A 7 -0.17 -7.63 20.42
CA ILE A 7 -1.25 -7.56 19.47
C ILE A 7 -0.97 -6.51 18.40
N GLN A 8 -0.43 -5.39 18.79
CA GLN A 8 -0.10 -4.36 17.82
C GLN A 8 0.95 -4.82 16.84
N TYR A 9 1.94 -5.51 17.34
CA TYR A 9 2.94 -6.05 16.45
C TYR A 9 2.33 -7.05 15.51
N LYS A 10 1.48 -7.90 16.02
CA LYS A 10 0.85 -8.89 15.19
C LYS A 10 0.00 -8.24 14.12
N ASP A 11 -0.68 -7.16 14.47
CA ASP A 11 -1.48 -6.46 13.47
C ASP A 11 -0.62 -5.94 12.35
N SER A 12 0.52 -5.36 12.69
CA SER A 12 1.42 -4.87 11.66
C SER A 12 1.97 -5.98 10.81
N MET A 13 2.17 -7.14 11.41
CA MET A 13 2.78 -8.25 10.69
C MET A 13 1.75 -9.14 10.04
N LYS A 14 0.48 -8.84 10.27
CA LYS A 14 -0.56 -9.67 9.71
C LYS A 14 -1.02 -9.24 8.34
N VAL A 15 -0.19 -8.55 7.63
CA VAL A 15 -0.53 -8.23 6.26
C VAL A 15 -0.55 -9.55 5.48
N PRO A 16 -1.65 -9.89 4.83
CA PRO A 16 -1.71 -11.15 4.09
C PRO A 16 -0.66 -11.21 3.00
N GLU A 17 -0.14 -12.38 2.77
CA GLU A 17 0.87 -12.54 1.75
C GLU A 17 0.39 -12.08 0.38
N PRO A 18 -0.85 -12.39 -0.03
CA PRO A 18 -1.30 -11.88 -1.32
C PRO A 18 -1.26 -10.35 -1.41
N THR A 19 -1.55 -9.67 -0.29
CA THR A 19 -1.46 -8.22 -0.26
C THR A 19 -0.01 -7.78 -0.47
N LEU A 20 0.92 -8.43 0.22
CA LEU A 20 2.33 -8.09 0.07
C LEU A 20 2.80 -8.31 -1.37
N ARG A 21 2.27 -9.32 -2.04
CA ARG A 21 2.65 -9.57 -3.42
C ARG A 21 2.11 -8.53 -4.36
N ARG A 22 0.99 -7.90 -4.00
CA ARG A 22 0.40 -6.89 -4.85
C ARG A 22 1.02 -5.51 -4.65
N LEU A 23 1.64 -5.28 -3.49
CA LEU A 23 2.21 -3.97 -3.20
C LEU A 23 3.19 -3.46 -4.26
N PRO A 24 4.08 -4.30 -4.80
CA PRO A 24 4.98 -3.81 -5.85
C PRO A 24 4.23 -3.29 -7.08
N TRP A 25 3.11 -3.92 -7.41
CA TRP A 25 2.31 -3.48 -8.54
C TRP A 25 1.69 -2.11 -8.26
N TYR A 26 1.15 -1.94 -7.04
CA TYR A 26 0.59 -0.65 -6.66
C TYR A 26 1.67 0.41 -6.66
N LEU A 27 2.81 0.10 -6.08
CA LEU A 27 3.91 1.05 -5.99
C LEU A 27 4.37 1.48 -7.37
N SER A 28 4.54 0.54 -8.26
CA SER A 28 4.99 0.83 -9.61
C SER A 28 4.01 1.75 -10.32
N ASN A 29 2.72 1.47 -10.19
CA ASN A 29 1.70 2.28 -10.83
C ASN A 29 1.66 3.69 -10.22
N VAL A 30 1.75 3.78 -8.89
CA VAL A 30 1.66 5.07 -8.23
C VAL A 30 2.88 5.92 -8.56
N LYS A 31 4.04 5.31 -8.72
CA LYS A 31 5.23 6.06 -9.14
C LYS A 31 5.05 6.66 -10.52
N LEU A 32 4.41 5.93 -11.41
CA LEU A 32 4.09 6.46 -12.73
C LEU A 32 3.14 7.65 -12.61
N LEU A 33 2.15 7.52 -11.76
CA LEU A 33 1.19 8.61 -11.56
C LEU A 33 1.89 9.85 -11.01
N LYS A 34 2.85 9.65 -10.12
CA LYS A 34 3.60 10.77 -9.59
C LYS A 34 4.38 11.48 -10.71
N GLN A 35 4.95 10.71 -11.61
CA GLN A 35 5.68 11.29 -12.73
C GLN A 35 4.78 12.10 -13.64
N ARG A 36 3.50 11.74 -13.68
CA ARG A 36 2.54 12.50 -14.46
C ARG A 36 2.03 13.74 -13.73
N GLY A 37 2.48 13.96 -12.50
CA GLY A 37 2.05 15.10 -11.72
C GLY A 37 0.84 14.87 -10.85
N GLU A 38 0.39 13.65 -10.71
CA GLU A 38 -0.76 13.35 -9.87
C GLU A 38 -0.36 13.41 -8.41
N ARG A 39 -1.19 14.06 -7.61
CA ARG A 39 -0.94 14.15 -6.17
C ARG A 39 -1.83 13.20 -5.39
N TYR A 40 -2.96 12.85 -5.94
CA TYR A 40 -3.92 11.96 -5.30
C TYR A 40 -4.39 10.94 -6.31
N VAL A 41 -4.77 9.78 -5.81
CA VAL A 41 -5.24 8.72 -6.68
C VAL A 41 -6.32 7.93 -5.93
N SER A 42 -7.33 7.48 -6.65
CA SER A 42 -8.37 6.65 -6.06
C SER A 42 -8.08 5.18 -6.34
N SER A 43 -8.67 4.31 -5.52
CA SER A 43 -8.54 2.89 -5.78
C SER A 43 -9.16 2.52 -7.13
N THR A 44 -10.19 3.25 -7.55
CA THR A 44 -10.80 3.02 -8.84
C THR A 44 -9.82 3.33 -9.97
N GLN A 45 -9.06 4.40 -9.82
CA GLN A 45 -8.09 4.76 -10.83
C GLN A 45 -6.97 3.72 -10.92
N ILE A 46 -6.48 3.28 -9.79
CA ILE A 46 -5.47 2.23 -9.78
C ILE A 46 -6.04 0.96 -10.41
N SER A 47 -7.27 0.64 -10.04
CA SER A 47 -7.94 -0.55 -10.56
C SER A 47 -7.97 -0.58 -12.08
N LYS A 48 -8.24 0.56 -12.68
CA LYS A 48 -8.30 0.62 -14.14
C LYS A 48 -6.94 0.40 -14.78
N GLU A 49 -5.88 0.79 -14.09
CA GLU A 49 -4.57 0.71 -14.69
C GLU A 49 -3.91 -0.65 -14.50
N ILE A 50 -4.18 -1.32 -13.39
CA ILE A 50 -3.51 -2.59 -13.15
C ILE A 50 -4.47 -3.78 -13.11
N ASN A 51 -5.74 -3.52 -13.37
CA ASN A 51 -6.74 -4.58 -13.52
C ASN A 51 -6.92 -5.42 -12.25
N ILE A 52 -6.94 -4.76 -11.11
CA ILE A 52 -7.27 -5.38 -9.85
C ILE A 52 -8.50 -4.66 -9.32
N ASP A 53 -9.41 -5.41 -8.73
CA ASP A 53 -10.66 -4.86 -8.26
C ASP A 53 -10.42 -3.71 -7.26
N ALA A 54 -11.16 -2.62 -7.42
CA ALA A 54 -10.95 -1.44 -6.58
C ALA A 54 -11.16 -1.73 -5.11
N SER A 55 -12.15 -2.56 -4.77
CA SER A 55 -12.39 -2.88 -3.38
C SER A 55 -11.24 -3.72 -2.80
N GLN A 56 -10.62 -4.54 -3.62
CA GLN A 56 -9.46 -5.30 -3.18
C GLN A 56 -8.29 -4.36 -2.92
N ILE A 57 -8.11 -3.37 -3.77
CA ILE A 57 -7.03 -2.39 -3.59
C ILE A 57 -7.24 -1.62 -2.29
N ALA A 58 -8.45 -1.16 -2.05
CA ALA A 58 -8.75 -0.42 -0.83
C ALA A 58 -8.49 -1.29 0.39
N LYS A 59 -8.84 -2.55 0.32
CA LYS A 59 -8.63 -3.47 1.41
C LYS A 59 -7.13 -3.70 1.64
N ASP A 60 -6.38 -3.89 0.56
CA ASP A 60 -4.94 -4.08 0.68
C ASP A 60 -4.29 -2.86 1.33
N LEU A 61 -4.68 -1.67 0.91
CA LEU A 61 -4.09 -0.46 1.48
C LEU A 61 -4.43 -0.30 2.94
N SER A 62 -5.61 -0.76 3.35
CA SER A 62 -5.96 -0.69 4.77
C SER A 62 -5.08 -1.60 5.62
N TYR A 63 -4.64 -2.72 5.07
CA TYR A 63 -3.74 -3.60 5.79
C TYR A 63 -2.40 -2.95 6.09
N VAL A 64 -1.98 -2.02 5.26
CA VAL A 64 -0.71 -1.33 5.49
C VAL A 64 -0.94 0.06 6.06
N ASN A 65 -2.12 0.27 6.66
CA ASN A 65 -2.45 1.51 7.36
C ASN A 65 -2.47 2.75 6.49
N ILE A 66 -2.85 2.60 5.26
CA ILE A 66 -3.02 3.75 4.38
C ILE A 66 -4.51 3.99 4.23
N SER A 67 -4.93 5.19 4.58
CA SER A 67 -6.35 5.56 4.50
C SER A 67 -6.55 6.63 3.45
N GLY A 68 -7.60 6.46 2.67
CA GLY A 68 -7.96 7.46 1.70
C GLY A 68 -8.79 8.56 2.33
N ARG A 69 -8.76 9.72 1.75
CA ARG A 69 -9.59 10.83 2.17
C ARG A 69 -10.83 10.87 1.31
N THR A 70 -11.94 11.18 1.93
CA THR A 70 -13.19 11.32 1.21
C THR A 70 -13.03 12.34 0.10
N ARG A 71 -13.41 11.95 -1.12
CA ARG A 71 -13.38 12.82 -2.30
C ARG A 71 -12.01 13.09 -2.88
N VAL A 72 -10.95 12.86 -2.13
CA VAL A 72 -9.63 13.14 -2.63
C VAL A 72 -8.91 11.87 -3.02
N GLY A 73 -9.12 10.82 -2.25
CA GLY A 73 -8.45 9.57 -2.48
C GLY A 73 -7.18 9.45 -1.65
N TYR A 74 -6.25 8.68 -2.14
CA TYR A 74 -5.00 8.43 -1.44
C TYR A 74 -3.93 9.40 -1.92
N GLU A 75 -3.14 9.88 -0.98
CA GLU A 75 -2.04 10.76 -1.33
C GLU A 75 -0.91 9.94 -1.94
N VAL A 76 -0.49 10.32 -3.13
CA VAL A 76 0.49 9.56 -3.88
C VAL A 76 1.81 9.40 -3.12
N ASP A 77 2.29 10.48 -2.52
CA ASP A 77 3.56 10.42 -1.78
C ASP A 77 3.46 9.48 -0.60
N THR A 78 2.33 9.48 0.10
CA THR A 78 2.14 8.57 1.23
C THR A 78 2.11 7.13 0.77
N LEU A 79 1.41 6.87 -0.34
CA LEU A 79 1.37 5.51 -0.88
C LEU A 79 2.77 5.01 -1.20
N ILE A 80 3.57 5.85 -1.83
CA ILE A 80 4.92 5.47 -2.18
C ILE A 80 5.75 5.20 -0.92
N ALA A 81 5.70 6.13 0.03
CA ALA A 81 6.52 6.01 1.22
C ALA A 81 6.18 4.75 2.03
N VAL A 82 4.90 4.51 2.24
CA VAL A 82 4.49 3.38 3.06
C VAL A 82 4.75 2.07 2.32
N SER A 83 4.46 2.03 1.02
CA SER A 83 4.69 0.82 0.25
C SER A 83 6.16 0.47 0.20
N GLU A 84 7.02 1.46 0.04
CA GLU A 84 8.45 1.21 0.03
C GLU A 84 8.95 0.74 1.39
N HIS A 85 8.36 1.27 2.44
CA HIS A 85 8.73 0.84 3.77
C HIS A 85 8.43 -0.65 3.97
N PHE A 86 7.24 -1.08 3.60
CA PHE A 86 6.87 -2.48 3.74
C PHE A 86 7.70 -3.38 2.83
N LEU A 87 7.96 -2.94 1.61
CA LEU A 87 8.76 -3.72 0.69
C LEU A 87 10.21 -3.76 1.11
N GLY A 88 10.67 -2.70 1.76
CA GLY A 88 12.03 -2.67 2.28
C GLY A 88 12.26 -3.76 3.30
N PHE A 89 11.26 -4.02 4.13
CA PHE A 89 11.38 -5.11 5.08
C PHE A 89 11.48 -6.45 4.40
N THR A 90 10.71 -6.65 3.35
CA THR A 90 10.68 -7.95 2.71
C THR A 90 11.84 -8.14 1.76
N ASP A 91 12.38 -7.04 1.25
CA ASP A 91 13.42 -7.12 0.24
C ASP A 91 14.80 -6.95 0.79
N ILE A 92 14.92 -6.84 2.07
CA ILE A 92 16.19 -6.55 2.65
C ILE A 92 17.24 -7.55 2.24
N HIS A 93 16.84 -8.79 2.13
CA HIS A 93 17.77 -9.80 1.76
C HIS A 93 18.07 -9.79 0.28
N LYS A 94 17.30 -9.09 -0.50
CA LYS A 94 17.57 -9.01 -1.90
C LYS A 94 18.41 -7.86 -2.25
N ALA A 95 18.55 -6.97 -1.33
CA ALA A 95 19.28 -5.79 -1.66
C ALA A 95 20.68 -6.09 -2.03
N PHE A 96 21.04 -7.17 -1.97
CA PHE A 96 22.27 -7.50 -2.32
C PHE A 96 22.52 -7.63 -3.52
#